data_63eaa60c6425ca832b3f0a1001a6b7f9
#
_entry.id   63eaa60c6425ca832b3f0a1001a6b7f9
#
_cell.length_a   1.000
_cell.length_b   1.000
_cell.length_c   1.000
_cell.angle_alpha   90.00
_cell.angle_beta   90.00
_cell.angle_gamma   90.00
#
_symmetry.space_group_name_H-M   'P 1'
#
loop_
_entity.id
_entity.type
_entity.pdbx_description
1 polymer ?
#
loop_
_entity_poly.entity_id
_entity_poly.type
_entity_poly.pdbx_seq_one_letter_code
_entity_poly.pdbx_strand_id
1 'polypeptide(L)'
;MGLKLMIHMKNVTKVYENGAVALNNINVDIRKGEFVFLVGSSGAGKSTFIKMLFREVLPTSGILTVNGRDVIRMANKEVPYLRRSLGVIFQDYRLLPEKTVYENISFAMQVIEAPRRLMQRSVNSVLDIVGLRDKYKCFPHQLSGGEQQRVAIARAIVNNPSILIADEPTGNLDPETSWGIMDIFQRINAAGTTIVMATHDKTIVDAMQRRVIAIEDGQIVRDEAQGGYGYES
;
A
#
# COMPACT_ATOMS: atom_id res chain seq x y z
N MET A 1 -18.39 -19.37 7.03
CA MET A 1 -18.29 -18.38 5.94
C MET A 1 -16.82 -18.21 5.60
N GLY A 2 -16.39 -18.58 4.40
CA GLY A 2 -14.98 -18.42 3.97
C GLY A 2 -14.59 -16.94 3.93
N LEU A 3 -13.44 -16.58 4.51
CA LEU A 3 -12.92 -15.22 4.46
C LEU A 3 -12.68 -14.80 2.99
N LYS A 4 -13.19 -13.62 2.63
CA LYS A 4 -13.09 -13.09 1.25
C LYS A 4 -11.63 -12.86 0.89
N LEU A 5 -11.16 -13.44 -0.22
CA LEU A 5 -9.84 -13.14 -0.78
C LEU A 5 -9.83 -11.74 -1.38
N MET A 6 -8.83 -10.96 -1.00
CA MET A 6 -8.61 -9.61 -1.52
C MET A 6 -7.53 -9.59 -2.60
N ILE A 7 -6.51 -10.43 -2.45
CA ILE A 7 -5.47 -10.65 -3.45
C ILE A 7 -5.30 -12.15 -3.60
N HIS A 8 -5.30 -12.63 -4.84
CA HIS A 8 -5.01 -14.03 -5.19
C HIS A 8 -4.03 -14.05 -6.35
N MET A 9 -2.89 -14.68 -6.12
CA MET A 9 -1.86 -14.94 -7.12
C MET A 9 -1.68 -16.46 -7.26
N LYS A 10 -1.73 -16.96 -8.48
CA LYS A 10 -1.48 -18.37 -8.79
C LYS A 10 -0.52 -18.48 -9.95
N ASN A 11 0.65 -19.08 -9.70
CA ASN A 11 1.74 -19.26 -10.65
C ASN A 11 2.13 -17.97 -11.38
N VAL A 12 2.12 -16.85 -10.66
CA VAL A 12 2.40 -15.53 -11.24
C VAL A 12 3.89 -15.39 -11.49
N THR A 13 4.25 -15.12 -12.74
CA THR A 13 5.64 -14.86 -13.16
C THR A 13 5.72 -13.52 -13.87
N LYS A 14 6.80 -12.77 -13.61
CA LYS A 14 7.11 -11.54 -14.32
C LYS A 14 8.54 -11.55 -14.84
N VAL A 15 8.65 -11.51 -16.16
CA VAL A 15 9.90 -11.30 -16.89
C VAL A 15 9.81 -9.96 -17.59
N TYR A 16 10.81 -9.09 -17.42
CA TYR A 16 10.92 -7.82 -18.13
C TYR A 16 11.52 -8.00 -19.54
N GLU A 17 11.36 -7.02 -20.41
CA GLU A 17 11.84 -7.06 -21.81
C GLU A 17 13.35 -7.29 -21.94
N ASN A 18 14.12 -6.89 -20.95
CA ASN A 18 15.57 -7.14 -20.88
C ASN A 18 15.93 -8.57 -20.43
N GLY A 19 14.94 -9.47 -20.27
CA GLY A 19 15.13 -10.83 -19.82
C GLY A 19 15.21 -11.02 -18.30
N ALA A 20 15.20 -9.93 -17.50
CA ALA A 20 15.28 -10.04 -16.04
C ALA A 20 14.00 -10.66 -15.46
N VAL A 21 14.15 -11.75 -14.72
CA VAL A 21 13.06 -12.42 -14.00
C VAL A 21 12.87 -11.70 -12.66
N ALA A 22 11.82 -10.90 -12.54
CA ALA A 22 11.54 -10.15 -11.32
C ALA A 22 10.70 -10.94 -10.31
N LEU A 23 9.82 -11.79 -10.80
CA LEU A 23 9.02 -12.72 -9.99
C LEU A 23 8.87 -14.05 -10.74
N ASN A 24 8.97 -15.15 -10.00
CA ASN A 24 8.93 -16.49 -10.57
C ASN A 24 7.98 -17.39 -9.76
N ASN A 25 6.89 -17.82 -10.39
CA ASN A 25 5.93 -18.78 -9.85
C ASN A 25 5.35 -18.37 -8.46
N ILE A 26 4.99 -17.11 -8.29
CA ILE A 26 4.40 -16.60 -7.05
C ILE A 26 3.01 -17.18 -6.84
N ASN A 27 2.81 -17.77 -5.65
CA ASN A 27 1.52 -18.30 -5.20
C ASN A 27 1.23 -17.70 -3.82
N VAL A 28 0.17 -16.88 -3.69
CA VAL A 28 -0.21 -16.24 -2.43
C VAL A 28 -1.68 -15.84 -2.41
N ASP A 29 -2.30 -16.02 -1.27
CA ASP A 29 -3.65 -15.59 -0.95
C ASP A 29 -3.63 -14.61 0.22
N ILE A 30 -4.13 -13.38 0.01
CA ILE A 30 -4.29 -12.37 1.07
C ILE A 30 -5.79 -12.16 1.29
N ARG A 31 -6.24 -12.34 2.53
CA ARG A 31 -7.64 -12.26 2.93
C ARG A 31 -8.00 -10.84 3.39
N LYS A 32 -9.30 -10.57 3.41
CA LYS A 32 -9.82 -9.29 3.91
C LYS A 32 -9.40 -9.04 5.36
N GLY A 33 -8.89 -7.83 5.63
CA GLY A 33 -8.48 -7.40 6.96
C GLY A 33 -7.09 -7.89 7.39
N GLU A 34 -6.38 -8.67 6.59
CA GLU A 34 -5.00 -9.02 6.90
C GLU A 34 -4.07 -7.80 6.82
N PHE A 35 -3.08 -7.78 7.70
CA PHE A 35 -1.91 -6.91 7.62
C PHE A 35 -0.71 -7.79 7.24
N VAL A 36 -0.14 -7.53 6.06
CA VAL A 36 0.92 -8.35 5.49
C VAL A 36 2.15 -7.49 5.24
N PHE A 37 3.27 -7.89 5.81
CA PHE A 37 4.59 -7.39 5.46
C PHE A 37 5.18 -8.18 4.30
N LEU A 38 5.69 -7.46 3.30
CA LEU A 38 6.44 -8.01 2.18
C LEU A 38 7.91 -7.65 2.40
N VAL A 39 8.73 -8.63 2.74
CA VAL A 39 10.14 -8.43 3.08
C VAL A 39 11.07 -9.08 2.06
N GLY A 40 12.35 -8.73 2.07
CA GLY A 40 13.37 -9.26 1.20
C GLY A 40 14.43 -8.20 0.86
N SER A 41 15.54 -8.62 0.29
CA SER A 41 16.64 -7.73 -0.13
C SER A 41 16.21 -6.72 -1.21
N SER A 42 17.04 -5.71 -1.44
CA SER A 42 16.84 -4.82 -2.59
C SER A 42 16.91 -5.64 -3.89
N GLY A 43 15.99 -5.38 -4.82
CA GLY A 43 15.91 -6.15 -6.06
C GLY A 43 15.18 -7.51 -5.97
N ALA A 44 14.80 -7.99 -4.79
CA ALA A 44 14.13 -9.30 -4.62
C ALA A 44 12.78 -9.45 -5.36
N GLY A 45 12.17 -8.34 -5.84
CA GLY A 45 10.89 -8.37 -6.57
C GLY A 45 9.73 -7.68 -5.82
N LYS A 46 9.93 -7.15 -4.62
CA LYS A 46 8.87 -6.52 -3.80
C LYS A 46 8.12 -5.41 -4.54
N SER A 47 8.84 -4.45 -5.13
CA SER A 47 8.21 -3.35 -5.87
C SER A 47 7.48 -3.83 -7.13
N THR A 48 7.96 -4.88 -7.79
CA THR A 48 7.26 -5.52 -8.92
C THR A 48 5.95 -6.17 -8.45
N PHE A 49 5.99 -6.89 -7.32
CA PHE A 49 4.79 -7.45 -6.69
C PHE A 49 3.76 -6.37 -6.41
N ILE A 50 4.17 -5.28 -5.74
CA ILE A 50 3.30 -4.13 -5.43
C ILE A 50 2.72 -3.50 -6.70
N LYS A 51 3.54 -3.24 -7.72
CA LYS A 51 3.12 -2.60 -8.98
C LYS A 51 2.10 -3.41 -9.75
N MET A 52 2.14 -4.73 -9.65
CA MET A 52 1.12 -5.58 -10.25
C MET A 52 -0.25 -5.45 -9.58
N LEU A 53 -0.33 -5.19 -8.26
CA LEU A 53 -1.59 -5.08 -7.54
C LEU A 53 -2.48 -3.94 -8.05
N PHE A 54 -1.89 -2.82 -8.51
CA PHE A 54 -2.63 -1.69 -9.09
C PHE A 54 -2.44 -1.56 -10.61
N ARG A 55 -1.96 -2.65 -11.24
CA ARG A 55 -1.81 -2.77 -12.70
C ARG A 55 -0.93 -1.66 -13.31
N GLU A 56 0.16 -1.30 -12.66
CA GLU A 56 1.24 -0.52 -13.27
C GLU A 56 2.11 -1.43 -14.14
N VAL A 57 2.28 -2.68 -13.69
CA VAL A 57 2.99 -3.75 -14.41
C VAL A 57 2.06 -4.95 -14.52
N LEU A 58 2.03 -5.60 -15.68
CA LEU A 58 1.32 -6.86 -15.87
C LEU A 58 2.26 -8.06 -15.68
N PRO A 59 1.78 -9.16 -15.09
CA PRO A 59 2.51 -10.42 -15.10
C PRO A 59 2.70 -10.95 -16.53
N THR A 60 3.76 -11.72 -16.74
CA THR A 60 4.02 -12.43 -18.01
C THR A 60 3.16 -13.66 -18.11
N SER A 61 2.89 -14.33 -16.98
CA SER A 61 2.02 -15.51 -16.91
C SER A 61 1.39 -15.66 -15.52
N GLY A 62 0.44 -16.58 -15.39
CA GLY A 62 -0.26 -16.90 -14.15
C GLY A 62 -1.63 -16.24 -14.05
N ILE A 63 -2.20 -16.22 -12.84
CA ILE A 63 -3.49 -15.62 -12.54
C ILE A 63 -3.28 -14.58 -11.42
N LEU A 64 -3.80 -13.38 -11.60
CA LEU A 64 -3.80 -12.33 -10.59
C LEU A 64 -5.18 -11.72 -10.47
N THR A 65 -5.79 -11.88 -9.31
CA THR A 65 -7.02 -11.15 -8.96
C THR A 65 -6.80 -10.23 -7.77
N VAL A 66 -7.33 -9.02 -7.86
CA VAL A 66 -7.28 -8.01 -6.80
C VAL A 66 -8.69 -7.47 -6.57
N ASN A 67 -9.15 -7.52 -5.33
CA ASN A 67 -10.50 -7.13 -4.94
C ASN A 67 -11.59 -7.81 -5.82
N GLY A 68 -11.39 -9.09 -6.16
CA GLY A 68 -12.28 -9.88 -7.00
C GLY A 68 -12.25 -9.56 -8.50
N ARG A 69 -11.31 -8.72 -8.96
CA ARG A 69 -11.13 -8.36 -10.38
C ARG A 69 -9.93 -9.08 -10.96
N ASP A 70 -10.07 -9.67 -12.14
CA ASP A 70 -8.95 -10.25 -12.90
C ASP A 70 -8.11 -9.10 -13.48
N VAL A 71 -6.93 -8.88 -12.89
CA VAL A 71 -6.02 -7.77 -13.26
C VAL A 71 -5.45 -7.93 -14.67
N ILE A 72 -5.31 -9.18 -15.13
CA ILE A 72 -4.71 -9.50 -16.43
C ILE A 72 -5.72 -9.28 -17.56
N ARG A 73 -6.93 -9.82 -17.38
CA ARG A 73 -7.96 -9.82 -18.42
C ARG A 73 -8.83 -8.59 -18.49
N MET A 74 -8.83 -7.75 -17.41
CA MET A 74 -9.66 -6.54 -17.41
C MET A 74 -9.30 -5.60 -18.57
N ALA A 75 -10.29 -4.96 -19.15
CA ALA A 75 -10.10 -3.94 -20.17
C ALA A 75 -9.43 -2.67 -19.59
N ASN A 76 -8.69 -1.91 -20.40
CA ASN A 76 -8.01 -0.68 -19.94
C ASN A 76 -8.98 0.34 -19.32
N LYS A 77 -10.22 0.43 -19.80
CA LYS A 77 -11.27 1.30 -19.24
C LYS A 77 -11.70 0.92 -17.82
N GLU A 78 -11.39 -0.30 -17.36
CA GLU A 78 -11.73 -0.80 -16.01
C GLU A 78 -10.62 -0.51 -14.99
N VAL A 79 -9.38 -0.23 -15.45
CA VAL A 79 -8.23 0.05 -14.57
C VAL A 79 -8.48 1.20 -13.60
N PRO A 80 -9.09 2.33 -14.00
CA PRO A 80 -9.42 3.40 -13.07
C PRO A 80 -10.33 2.93 -11.91
N TYR A 81 -11.28 2.03 -12.18
CA TYR A 81 -12.17 1.49 -11.13
C TYR A 81 -11.44 0.55 -10.17
N LEU A 82 -10.47 -0.24 -10.65
CA LEU A 82 -9.58 -0.99 -9.77
C LEU A 82 -8.81 -0.04 -8.87
N ARG A 83 -8.09 0.94 -9.45
CA ARG A 83 -7.25 1.89 -8.72
C ARG A 83 -8.02 2.74 -7.71
N ARG A 84 -9.28 3.10 -8.00
CA ARG A 84 -10.16 3.80 -7.05
C ARG A 84 -10.52 2.98 -5.81
N SER A 85 -10.45 1.65 -5.90
CA SER A 85 -10.69 0.74 -4.77
C SER A 85 -9.45 0.48 -3.91
N LEU A 86 -8.31 1.02 -4.31
CA LEU A 86 -7.02 0.85 -3.67
C LEU A 86 -6.51 2.19 -3.14
N GLY A 87 -5.85 2.17 -1.99
CA GLY A 87 -4.97 3.25 -1.55
C GLY A 87 -3.53 2.86 -1.83
N VAL A 88 -2.73 3.76 -2.38
CA VAL A 88 -1.31 3.51 -2.65
C VAL A 88 -0.47 4.61 -2.02
N ILE A 89 0.53 4.22 -1.25
CA ILE A 89 1.48 5.09 -0.58
C ILE A 89 2.86 4.74 -1.11
N PHE A 90 3.59 5.75 -1.59
CA PHE A 90 4.93 5.63 -2.16
C PHE A 90 5.97 6.15 -1.18
N GLN A 91 7.20 5.66 -1.29
CA GLN A 91 8.32 6.08 -0.47
C GLN A 91 8.64 7.58 -0.60
N ASP A 92 8.44 8.15 -1.79
CA ASP A 92 8.70 9.56 -2.13
C ASP A 92 7.48 10.47 -1.93
N TYR A 93 6.49 10.04 -1.16
CA TYR A 93 5.22 10.72 -0.84
C TYR A 93 4.36 11.11 -2.04
N ARG A 94 4.93 11.50 -3.17
CA ARG A 94 4.28 11.97 -4.40
C ARG A 94 3.20 13.03 -4.14
N LEU A 95 3.49 13.97 -3.26
CA LEU A 95 2.59 15.09 -3.01
C LEU A 95 2.65 16.08 -4.17
N LEU A 96 1.53 16.73 -4.43
CA LEU A 96 1.44 17.81 -5.40
C LEU A 96 2.00 19.09 -4.75
N PRO A 97 3.18 19.60 -5.18
CA PRO A 97 3.90 20.65 -4.47
C PRO A 97 3.15 21.98 -4.44
N GLU A 98 2.36 22.27 -5.50
CA GLU A 98 1.57 23.50 -5.67
C GLU A 98 0.17 23.41 -5.01
N LYS A 99 -0.09 22.33 -4.26
CA LYS A 99 -1.36 22.07 -3.59
C LYS A 99 -1.17 22.04 -2.09
N THR A 100 -2.11 22.64 -1.37
CA THR A 100 -2.17 22.55 0.10
C THR A 100 -2.42 21.11 0.56
N VAL A 101 -2.27 20.84 1.86
CA VAL A 101 -2.63 19.55 2.48
C VAL A 101 -4.07 19.16 2.13
N TYR A 102 -5.03 20.10 2.32
CA TYR A 102 -6.43 19.88 1.98
C TYR A 102 -6.60 19.49 0.51
N GLU A 103 -5.97 20.22 -0.40
CA GLU A 103 -6.09 20.00 -1.84
C GLU A 103 -5.41 18.69 -2.28
N ASN A 104 -4.27 18.32 -1.67
CA ASN A 104 -3.63 17.02 -1.90
C ASN A 104 -4.56 15.86 -1.56
N ILE A 105 -5.25 15.93 -0.43
CA ILE A 105 -6.17 14.88 0.01
C ILE A 105 -7.44 14.89 -0.82
N SER A 106 -8.04 16.07 -1.03
CA SER A 106 -9.31 16.22 -1.77
C SER A 106 -9.16 15.86 -3.24
N PHE A 107 -7.96 15.95 -3.82
CA PHE A 107 -7.69 15.55 -5.20
C PHE A 107 -8.12 14.11 -5.50
N ALA A 108 -7.86 13.18 -4.59
CA ALA A 108 -8.31 11.79 -4.75
C ALA A 108 -9.83 11.64 -4.81
N MET A 109 -10.57 12.53 -4.15
CA MET A 109 -12.03 12.56 -4.20
C MET A 109 -12.55 13.30 -5.44
N GLN A 110 -11.80 14.30 -5.94
CA GLN A 110 -12.15 14.99 -7.20
C GLN A 110 -12.10 14.02 -8.39
N VAL A 111 -11.12 13.12 -8.42
CA VAL A 111 -10.99 12.09 -9.47
C VAL A 111 -12.20 11.16 -9.55
N ILE A 112 -12.93 10.98 -8.45
CA ILE A 112 -14.18 10.20 -8.44
C ILE A 112 -15.43 11.07 -8.49
N GLU A 113 -15.28 12.37 -8.77
CA GLU A 113 -16.38 13.35 -8.89
C GLU A 113 -17.25 13.43 -7.63
N ALA A 114 -16.62 13.26 -6.44
CA ALA A 114 -17.35 13.30 -5.18
C ALA A 114 -17.99 14.69 -4.94
N PRO A 115 -19.21 14.76 -4.38
CA PRO A 115 -19.84 16.03 -4.02
C PRO A 115 -18.99 16.83 -3.02
N ARG A 116 -18.93 18.16 -3.19
CA ARG A 116 -18.12 19.08 -2.35
C ARG A 116 -18.36 18.88 -0.84
N ARG A 117 -19.62 18.69 -0.43
CA ARG A 117 -19.98 18.49 0.97
C ARG A 117 -19.40 17.18 1.54
N LEU A 118 -19.39 16.13 0.71
CA LEU A 118 -18.77 14.85 1.09
C LEU A 118 -17.26 14.99 1.18
N MET A 119 -16.62 15.64 0.18
CA MET A 119 -15.16 15.91 0.22
C MET A 119 -14.75 16.60 1.52
N GLN A 120 -15.42 17.70 1.88
CA GLN A 120 -15.09 18.45 3.09
C GLN A 120 -15.18 17.58 4.35
N ARG A 121 -16.23 16.77 4.49
CA ARG A 121 -16.39 15.86 5.64
C ARG A 121 -15.31 14.78 5.67
N SER A 122 -15.06 14.13 4.54
CA SER A 122 -14.08 13.03 4.45
C SER A 122 -12.65 13.54 4.66
N VAL A 123 -12.28 14.68 4.06
CA VAL A 123 -10.94 15.27 4.26
C VAL A 123 -10.74 15.65 5.72
N ASN A 124 -11.72 16.27 6.39
CA ASN A 124 -11.62 16.58 7.81
C ASN A 124 -11.45 15.32 8.66
N SER A 125 -12.23 14.27 8.36
CA SER A 125 -12.13 12.99 9.09
C SER A 125 -10.76 12.33 8.96
N VAL A 126 -10.18 12.30 7.75
CA VAL A 126 -8.84 11.70 7.58
C VAL A 126 -7.74 12.59 8.16
N LEU A 127 -7.90 13.92 8.16
CA LEU A 127 -6.98 14.83 8.84
C LEU A 127 -6.96 14.58 10.35
N ASP A 128 -8.11 14.27 10.96
CA ASP A 128 -8.19 13.87 12.38
C ASP A 128 -7.48 12.53 12.62
N ILE A 129 -7.63 11.55 11.70
CA ILE A 129 -6.96 10.24 11.80
C ILE A 129 -5.44 10.38 11.80
N VAL A 130 -4.90 11.25 10.94
CA VAL A 130 -3.45 11.44 10.79
C VAL A 130 -2.87 12.58 11.66
N GLY A 131 -3.71 13.28 12.44
CA GLY A 131 -3.29 14.35 13.35
C GLY A 131 -2.74 15.60 12.65
N LEU A 132 -3.34 16.02 11.52
CA LEU A 132 -2.87 17.17 10.73
C LEU A 132 -3.96 18.24 10.49
N ARG A 133 -4.94 18.33 11.38
CA ARG A 133 -6.06 19.26 11.20
C ARG A 133 -5.63 20.73 11.19
N ASP A 134 -4.63 21.10 11.97
CA ASP A 134 -4.05 22.43 12.05
C ASP A 134 -3.20 22.81 10.83
N LYS A 135 -2.76 21.80 10.06
CA LYS A 135 -1.88 21.97 8.88
C LYS A 135 -2.63 21.98 7.53
N TYR A 136 -3.97 21.98 7.53
CA TYR A 136 -4.74 21.78 6.31
C TYR A 136 -4.50 22.82 5.19
N LYS A 137 -4.04 24.04 5.54
CA LYS A 137 -3.67 25.11 4.60
C LYS A 137 -2.18 25.12 4.22
N CYS A 138 -1.34 24.33 4.89
CA CYS A 138 0.09 24.28 4.60
C CYS A 138 0.35 23.60 3.24
N PHE A 139 1.45 24.00 2.61
CA PHE A 139 1.99 23.34 1.41
C PHE A 139 3.02 22.29 1.80
N PRO A 140 3.30 21.31 0.93
CA PRO A 140 4.26 20.23 1.21
C PRO A 140 5.63 20.73 1.71
N HIS A 141 6.17 21.78 1.11
CA HIS A 141 7.48 22.36 1.50
C HIS A 141 7.52 22.96 2.92
N GLN A 142 6.36 23.17 3.55
CA GLN A 142 6.23 23.69 4.92
C GLN A 142 6.10 22.57 5.95
N LEU A 143 6.13 21.30 5.52
CA LEU A 143 5.91 20.12 6.34
C LEU A 143 7.21 19.34 6.55
N SER A 144 7.37 18.75 7.73
CA SER A 144 8.40 17.72 7.98
C SER A 144 8.15 16.46 7.11
N GLY A 145 9.16 15.61 6.96
CA GLY A 145 9.02 14.35 6.23
C GLY A 145 7.90 13.46 6.79
N GLY A 146 7.80 13.35 8.11
CA GLY A 146 6.73 12.59 8.77
C GLY A 146 5.34 13.21 8.56
N GLU A 147 5.23 14.56 8.52
CA GLU A 147 3.97 15.23 8.18
C GLU A 147 3.60 14.99 6.71
N GLN A 148 4.55 15.06 5.78
CA GLN A 148 4.32 14.75 4.37
C GLN A 148 3.84 13.30 4.18
N GLN A 149 4.44 12.35 4.90
CA GLN A 149 4.00 10.96 4.90
C GLN A 149 2.57 10.82 5.43
N ARG A 150 2.23 11.51 6.51
CA ARG A 150 0.84 11.52 7.02
C ARG A 150 -0.16 12.11 6.02
N VAL A 151 0.23 13.13 5.24
CA VAL A 151 -0.61 13.64 4.13
C VAL A 151 -0.78 12.60 3.03
N ALA A 152 0.29 11.88 2.65
CA ALA A 152 0.22 10.80 1.65
C ALA A 152 -0.71 9.67 2.11
N ILE A 153 -0.64 9.28 3.39
CA ILE A 153 -1.56 8.30 3.99
C ILE A 153 -3.01 8.82 3.94
N ALA A 154 -3.26 10.05 4.40
CA ALA A 154 -4.60 10.65 4.38
C ALA A 154 -5.20 10.66 2.98
N ARG A 155 -4.41 11.05 1.96
CA ARG A 155 -4.81 11.01 0.55
C ARG A 155 -5.15 9.59 0.08
N ALA A 156 -4.39 8.60 0.52
CA ALA A 156 -4.60 7.21 0.13
C ALA A 156 -5.88 6.62 0.74
N ILE A 157 -6.27 7.05 1.95
CA ILE A 157 -7.42 6.47 2.67
C ILE A 157 -8.72 7.27 2.54
N VAL A 158 -8.70 8.48 1.98
CA VAL A 158 -9.87 9.38 1.96
C VAL A 158 -11.10 8.80 1.23
N ASN A 159 -10.88 7.88 0.29
CA ASN A 159 -11.92 7.15 -0.44
C ASN A 159 -12.29 5.80 0.20
N ASN A 160 -11.89 5.53 1.44
CA ASN A 160 -12.13 4.26 2.15
C ASN A 160 -11.74 3.02 1.31
N PRO A 161 -10.47 2.89 0.90
CA PRO A 161 -10.03 1.77 0.08
C PRO A 161 -10.17 0.45 0.83
N SER A 162 -10.48 -0.63 0.10
CA SER A 162 -10.54 -1.97 0.69
C SER A 162 -9.15 -2.60 0.88
N ILE A 163 -8.16 -2.11 0.13
CA ILE A 163 -6.75 -2.51 0.23
C ILE A 163 -5.90 -1.24 0.26
N LEU A 164 -4.97 -1.16 1.20
CA LEU A 164 -3.95 -0.14 1.30
C LEU A 164 -2.59 -0.78 1.01
N ILE A 165 -1.91 -0.27 0.00
CA ILE A 165 -0.60 -0.73 -0.44
C ILE A 165 0.41 0.34 -0.05
N ALA A 166 1.49 -0.05 0.63
CA ALA A 166 2.55 0.87 1.03
C ALA A 166 3.92 0.32 0.61
N ASP A 167 4.67 1.13 -0.13
CA ASP A 167 6.03 0.81 -0.55
C ASP A 167 7.01 1.65 0.28
N GLU A 168 7.68 1.01 1.24
CA GLU A 168 8.68 1.61 2.16
C GLU A 168 8.17 2.89 2.87
N PRO A 169 7.01 2.86 3.55
CA PRO A 169 6.37 4.08 4.05
C PRO A 169 7.13 4.78 5.19
N THR A 170 8.11 4.13 5.79
CA THR A 170 8.93 4.65 6.90
C THR A 170 10.40 4.82 6.53
N GLY A 171 10.80 4.46 5.31
CA GLY A 171 12.20 4.35 4.88
C GLY A 171 13.03 5.65 4.96
N ASN A 172 12.38 6.81 5.00
CA ASN A 172 13.03 8.13 5.07
C ASN A 172 12.75 8.86 6.39
N LEU A 173 12.29 8.16 7.43
CA LEU A 173 11.84 8.75 8.69
C LEU A 173 12.73 8.27 9.85
N ASP A 174 12.80 9.08 10.88
CA ASP A 174 13.41 8.68 12.16
C ASP A 174 12.55 7.61 12.87
N PRO A 175 13.14 6.85 13.82
CA PRO A 175 12.42 5.75 14.47
C PRO A 175 11.14 6.17 15.21
N GLU A 176 11.13 7.31 15.90
CA GLU A 176 9.96 7.78 16.65
C GLU A 176 8.81 8.13 15.69
N THR A 177 9.12 8.88 14.63
CA THR A 177 8.15 9.22 13.58
C THR A 177 7.63 7.95 12.89
N SER A 178 8.50 6.95 12.64
CA SER A 178 8.12 5.68 12.02
C SER A 178 7.08 4.93 12.85
N TRP A 179 7.25 4.87 14.18
CA TRP A 179 6.25 4.27 15.07
C TRP A 179 4.92 5.02 15.05
N GLY A 180 4.94 6.36 15.03
CA GLY A 180 3.72 7.16 14.87
C GLY A 180 2.99 6.87 13.55
N ILE A 181 3.71 6.61 12.47
CA ILE A 181 3.15 6.17 11.18
C ILE A 181 2.55 4.76 11.31
N MET A 182 3.24 3.83 11.97
CA MET A 182 2.74 2.46 12.15
C MET A 182 1.46 2.41 12.99
N ASP A 183 1.32 3.25 14.00
CA ASP A 183 0.07 3.40 14.76
C ASP A 183 -1.11 3.78 13.85
N ILE A 184 -0.90 4.69 12.89
CA ILE A 184 -1.93 5.07 11.92
C ILE A 184 -2.31 3.86 11.07
N PHE A 185 -1.33 3.08 10.57
CA PHE A 185 -1.62 1.85 9.81
C PHE A 185 -2.38 0.82 10.64
N GLN A 186 -2.04 0.63 11.92
CA GLN A 186 -2.77 -0.30 12.80
C GLN A 186 -4.23 0.13 12.96
N ARG A 187 -4.50 1.41 13.17
CA ARG A 187 -5.87 1.95 13.26
C ARG A 187 -6.66 1.76 11.96
N ILE A 188 -6.03 1.99 10.81
CA ILE A 188 -6.64 1.75 9.49
C ILE A 188 -6.97 0.26 9.30
N ASN A 189 -6.05 -0.63 9.69
CA ASN A 189 -6.29 -2.08 9.60
C ASN A 189 -7.39 -2.55 10.56
N ALA A 190 -7.41 -2.05 11.79
CA ALA A 190 -8.45 -2.35 12.77
C ALA A 190 -9.85 -1.92 12.29
N ALA A 191 -9.95 -0.89 11.42
CA ALA A 191 -11.18 -0.49 10.76
C ALA A 191 -11.59 -1.42 9.59
N GLY A 192 -10.80 -2.47 9.29
CA GLY A 192 -11.11 -3.52 8.33
C GLY A 192 -10.46 -3.39 6.96
N THR A 193 -9.57 -2.41 6.75
CA THR A 193 -8.77 -2.28 5.53
C THR A 193 -7.67 -3.34 5.50
N THR A 194 -7.53 -4.05 4.38
CA THR A 194 -6.40 -4.97 4.15
C THR A 194 -5.15 -4.16 3.84
N ILE A 195 -4.02 -4.51 4.45
CA ILE A 195 -2.75 -3.78 4.26
C ILE A 195 -1.69 -4.72 3.68
N VAL A 196 -1.01 -4.26 2.63
CA VAL A 196 0.20 -4.88 2.09
C VAL A 196 1.31 -3.84 2.13
N MET A 197 2.33 -4.08 2.94
CA MET A 197 3.41 -3.13 3.16
C MET A 197 4.76 -3.78 2.82
N ALA A 198 5.44 -3.25 1.82
CA ALA A 198 6.84 -3.58 1.60
C ALA A 198 7.70 -2.76 2.56
N THR A 199 8.62 -3.41 3.24
CA THR A 199 9.58 -2.74 4.14
C THR A 199 10.84 -3.57 4.31
N HIS A 200 11.94 -2.90 4.64
CA HIS A 200 13.19 -3.49 5.09
C HIS A 200 13.48 -3.19 6.57
N ASP A 201 12.54 -2.57 7.27
CA ASP A 201 12.68 -2.24 8.70
C ASP A 201 12.40 -3.48 9.57
N LYS A 202 13.47 -4.15 10.00
CA LYS A 202 13.42 -5.34 10.87
C LYS A 202 12.72 -5.05 12.19
N THR A 203 13.01 -3.90 12.79
CA THR A 203 12.48 -3.54 14.11
C THR A 203 10.95 -3.44 14.10
N ILE A 204 10.40 -2.82 13.07
CA ILE A 204 8.94 -2.70 12.89
C ILE A 204 8.32 -4.08 12.65
N VAL A 205 8.88 -4.88 11.73
CA VAL A 205 8.35 -6.21 11.39
C VAL A 205 8.33 -7.11 12.62
N ASP A 206 9.46 -7.17 13.34
CA ASP A 206 9.64 -8.04 14.51
C ASP A 206 8.72 -7.64 15.66
N ALA A 207 8.53 -6.35 15.89
CA ALA A 207 7.68 -5.88 16.98
C ALA A 207 6.18 -6.01 16.68
N MET A 208 5.76 -5.90 15.42
CA MET A 208 4.34 -5.94 15.07
C MET A 208 3.76 -7.35 14.96
N GLN A 209 4.59 -8.37 14.80
CA GLN A 209 4.17 -9.79 14.75
C GLN A 209 2.97 -10.04 13.83
N ARG A 210 3.00 -9.47 12.61
CA ARG A 210 1.97 -9.67 11.59
C ARG A 210 2.42 -10.74 10.60
N ARG A 211 1.55 -11.06 9.63
CA ARG A 211 1.93 -11.97 8.54
C ARG A 211 3.11 -11.41 7.76
N VAL A 212 4.12 -12.24 7.53
CA VAL A 212 5.33 -11.89 6.77
C VAL A 212 5.45 -12.81 5.58
N ILE A 213 5.57 -12.22 4.40
CA ILE A 213 5.88 -12.89 3.14
C ILE A 213 7.28 -12.43 2.73
N ALA A 214 8.24 -13.37 2.73
CA ALA A 214 9.61 -13.09 2.31
C ALA A 214 9.81 -13.47 0.85
N ILE A 215 10.35 -12.54 0.07
CA ILE A 215 10.71 -12.75 -1.33
C ILE A 215 12.23 -12.70 -1.46
N GLU A 216 12.81 -13.74 -2.06
CA GLU A 216 14.22 -13.83 -2.45
C GLU A 216 14.28 -14.30 -3.91
N ASP A 217 15.12 -13.64 -4.72
CA ASP A 217 15.31 -13.95 -6.15
C ASP A 217 14.00 -14.17 -6.92
N GLY A 218 13.01 -13.33 -6.60
CA GLY A 218 11.70 -13.38 -7.24
C GLY A 218 10.79 -14.52 -6.80
N GLN A 219 11.12 -15.28 -5.76
CA GLN A 219 10.32 -16.38 -5.23
C GLN A 219 9.89 -16.12 -3.78
N ILE A 220 8.71 -16.61 -3.39
CA ILE A 220 8.32 -16.63 -1.98
C ILE A 220 9.06 -17.77 -1.31
N VAL A 221 9.95 -17.43 -0.38
CA VAL A 221 10.72 -18.40 0.42
C VAL A 221 10.09 -18.64 1.79
N ARG A 222 9.23 -17.71 2.26
CA ARG A 222 8.56 -17.81 3.55
C ARG A 222 7.22 -17.08 3.52
N ASP A 223 6.21 -17.65 4.17
CA ASP A 223 4.88 -17.06 4.36
C ASP A 223 4.35 -17.50 5.73
N GLU A 224 4.49 -16.65 6.73
CA GLU A 224 4.17 -16.92 8.13
C GLU A 224 3.09 -15.97 8.63
N ALA A 225 2.06 -16.53 9.27
CA ALA A 225 0.89 -15.76 9.78
C ALA A 225 1.26 -14.78 10.91
N GLN A 226 2.28 -15.10 11.69
CA GLN A 226 2.94 -14.27 12.70
C GLN A 226 4.43 -14.51 12.57
N GLY A 227 5.14 -13.62 11.90
CA GLY A 227 6.55 -13.81 11.58
C GLY A 227 7.39 -12.57 11.92
N GLY A 228 8.69 -12.80 12.12
CA GLY A 228 9.71 -11.77 12.19
C GLY A 228 10.32 -11.49 10.82
N TYR A 229 11.25 -10.54 10.76
CA TYR A 229 11.95 -10.21 9.52
C TYR A 229 12.94 -11.29 9.08
N GLY A 230 13.68 -11.90 10.04
CA GLY A 230 14.68 -12.92 9.80
C GLY A 230 14.14 -14.34 10.02
N TYR A 231 14.99 -15.32 9.72
CA TYR A 231 14.79 -16.68 10.20
C TYR A 231 15.14 -16.70 11.69
N GLU A 232 14.24 -17.16 12.55
CA GLU A 232 14.66 -17.57 13.90
C GLU A 232 15.61 -18.76 13.73
N SER A 233 16.85 -18.58 14.13
CA SER A 233 17.90 -19.62 14.16
C SER A 233 17.72 -20.53 15.38
#